data_5db34ec20741596cf71686022c5f74f6
#
_entry.id   5db34ec20741596cf71686022c5f74f6
#
_cell.length_a   1.000
_cell.length_b   1.000
_cell.length_c   1.000
_cell.angle_alpha   90.00
_cell.angle_beta   90.00
_cell.angle_gamma   90.00
#
_symmetry.space_group_name_H-M   'P 1'
#
loop_
_entity.id
_entity.type
_entity.pdbx_description
1 polymer ?
#
loop_
_entity_poly.entity_id
_entity_poly.type
_entity_poly.pdbx_seq_one_letter_code
_entity_poly.pdbx_strand_id
1 'polypeptide(L)'
;MKSSICCFSGYRPEKMPPDLPEGSAAFDRMLQRLRWSIRRASGAGYRHFLSGMSRGFDLWAAEAVLELQEQGHAIDLWAVVAFPGMEQYWEPEWQRRYHAVLSRAVKKFPVSAKYAPECYTLRDRFLVERSSRCICFFDGVPGGTAYTVRYARRCGLLIDNLAERQLCFDDLNIIE
;
A
#
# COMPACT_ATOMS: atom_id res chain seq x y z
N MET A 1 -9.79 -10.16 -14.87
CA MET A 1 -8.44 -10.03 -14.25
C MET A 1 -8.30 -8.77 -13.39
N LYS A 2 -8.71 -7.56 -13.87
CA LYS A 2 -8.69 -6.30 -13.09
C LYS A 2 -9.52 -6.39 -11.79
N SER A 3 -10.61 -7.13 -11.78
CA SER A 3 -11.52 -7.33 -10.66
C SER A 3 -10.93 -8.06 -9.45
N SER A 4 -9.75 -8.70 -9.61
CA SER A 4 -9.06 -9.44 -8.54
C SER A 4 -7.76 -8.76 -8.08
N ILE A 5 -7.50 -7.51 -8.49
CA ILE A 5 -6.27 -6.78 -8.21
C ILE A 5 -6.58 -5.58 -7.32
N CYS A 6 -5.83 -5.48 -6.21
CA CYS A 6 -5.84 -4.39 -5.26
C CYS A 6 -4.50 -3.66 -5.27
N CYS A 7 -4.47 -2.34 -5.23
CA CYS A 7 -3.24 -1.57 -5.07
C CYS A 7 -3.18 -0.84 -3.73
N PHE A 8 -1.98 -0.39 -3.39
CA PHE A 8 -1.73 0.41 -2.20
C PHE A 8 -1.31 1.83 -2.58
N SER A 9 -1.62 2.79 -1.71
CA SER A 9 -1.10 4.15 -1.79
C SER A 9 -1.11 4.81 -0.41
N GLY A 10 -0.01 5.41 -0.01
CA GLY A 10 0.07 6.09 1.27
C GLY A 10 1.32 6.93 1.42
N TYR A 11 1.51 7.45 2.62
CA TYR A 11 2.59 8.38 2.91
C TYR A 11 3.94 7.70 3.11
N ARG A 12 4.99 8.44 2.77
CA ARG A 12 6.35 8.15 3.22
C ARG A 12 6.45 8.41 4.72
N PRO A 13 7.45 7.84 5.43
CA PRO A 13 7.56 7.98 6.90
C PRO A 13 7.53 9.43 7.37
N GLU A 14 8.23 10.32 6.67
CA GLU A 14 8.33 11.75 7.00
C GLU A 14 7.02 12.54 6.80
N LYS A 15 6.01 11.94 6.17
CA LYS A 15 4.68 12.54 5.95
C LYS A 15 3.57 11.87 6.76
N MET A 16 3.92 10.84 7.54
CA MET A 16 2.94 10.24 8.45
C MET A 16 2.55 11.24 9.54
N PRO A 17 1.30 11.20 10.04
CA PRO A 17 0.88 12.04 11.15
C PRO A 17 1.81 11.91 12.36
N PRO A 18 2.11 13.01 13.09
CA PRO A 18 3.05 13.01 14.22
C PRO A 18 2.63 12.09 15.37
N ASP A 19 1.34 11.80 15.50
CA ASP A 19 0.75 10.89 16.48
C ASP A 19 0.80 9.41 16.05
N LEU A 20 1.36 9.11 14.87
CA LEU A 20 1.55 7.77 14.32
C LEU A 20 3.04 7.43 14.06
N PRO A 21 3.96 7.63 15.03
CA PRO A 21 5.34 7.22 14.82
C PRO A 21 5.44 5.69 14.75
N GLU A 22 6.30 5.17 13.87
CA GLU A 22 6.54 3.73 13.74
C GLU A 22 6.93 3.13 15.11
N GLY A 23 6.32 2.00 15.48
CA GLY A 23 6.50 1.35 16.77
C GLY A 23 5.61 1.88 17.91
N SER A 24 4.78 2.88 17.67
CA SER A 24 3.78 3.32 18.65
C SER A 24 2.54 2.41 18.63
N ALA A 25 1.79 2.38 19.74
CA ALA A 25 0.51 1.65 19.80
C ALA A 25 -0.52 2.15 18.77
N ALA A 26 -0.47 3.43 18.42
CA ALA A 26 -1.34 3.99 17.38
C ALA A 26 -0.95 3.48 15.98
N PHE A 27 0.36 3.38 15.71
CA PHE A 27 0.89 2.81 14.49
C PHE A 27 0.56 1.32 14.38
N ASP A 28 0.69 0.56 15.46
CA ASP A 28 0.34 -0.86 15.50
C ASP A 28 -1.15 -1.09 15.19
N ARG A 29 -2.03 -0.24 15.72
CA ARG A 29 -3.47 -0.25 15.36
C ARG A 29 -3.68 0.03 13.87
N MET A 30 -2.95 0.97 13.28
CA MET A 30 -3.01 1.23 11.83
C MET A 30 -2.57 0.00 11.04
N LEU A 31 -1.49 -0.69 11.43
CA LEU A 31 -1.06 -1.94 10.80
C LEU A 31 -2.08 -3.08 10.96
N GLN A 32 -2.75 -3.18 12.11
CA GLN A 32 -3.84 -4.16 12.30
C GLN A 32 -5.01 -3.89 11.36
N ARG A 33 -5.40 -2.61 11.20
CA ARG A 33 -6.44 -2.22 10.22
C ARG A 33 -6.01 -2.51 8.78
N LEU A 34 -4.75 -2.31 8.44
CA LEU A 34 -4.18 -2.65 7.14
C LEU A 34 -4.31 -4.16 6.87
N ARG A 35 -3.86 -5.01 7.80
CA ARG A 35 -3.99 -6.48 7.70
C ARG A 35 -5.46 -6.90 7.57
N TRP A 36 -6.34 -6.29 8.34
CA TRP A 36 -7.78 -6.56 8.25
C TRP A 36 -8.35 -6.20 6.88
N SER A 37 -8.00 -5.02 6.32
CA SER A 37 -8.43 -4.60 4.98
C SER A 37 -7.92 -5.54 3.88
N ILE A 38 -6.67 -6.04 3.99
CA ILE A 38 -6.11 -7.04 3.06
C ILE A 38 -6.89 -8.35 3.17
N ARG A 39 -7.16 -8.86 4.39
CA ARG A 39 -7.96 -10.08 4.60
C ARG A 39 -9.37 -9.94 4.03
N ARG A 40 -10.03 -8.81 4.28
CA ARG A 40 -11.36 -8.52 3.74
C ARG A 40 -11.35 -8.48 2.22
N ALA A 41 -10.35 -7.84 1.60
CA ALA A 41 -10.19 -7.85 0.15
C ALA A 41 -9.96 -9.29 -0.37
N SER A 42 -9.10 -10.07 0.28
CA SER A 42 -8.89 -11.48 -0.05
C SER A 42 -10.18 -12.31 0.01
N GLY A 43 -10.98 -12.13 1.06
CA GLY A 43 -12.30 -12.75 1.19
C GLY A 43 -13.29 -12.33 0.09
N ALA A 44 -13.15 -11.12 -0.44
CA ALA A 44 -13.94 -10.61 -1.57
C ALA A 44 -13.39 -11.03 -2.96
N GLY A 45 -12.38 -11.92 -3.01
CA GLY A 45 -11.84 -12.48 -4.25
C GLY A 45 -10.61 -11.77 -4.80
N TYR A 46 -10.06 -10.77 -4.12
CA TYR A 46 -8.79 -10.16 -4.51
C TYR A 46 -7.64 -11.14 -4.23
N ARG A 47 -6.79 -11.36 -5.22
CA ARG A 47 -5.67 -12.31 -5.14
C ARG A 47 -4.32 -11.66 -5.31
N HIS A 48 -4.26 -10.53 -6.04
CA HIS A 48 -3.01 -9.86 -6.36
C HIS A 48 -3.00 -8.47 -5.74
N PHE A 49 -1.94 -8.18 -4.98
CA PHE A 49 -1.76 -6.92 -4.29
C PHE A 49 -0.54 -6.19 -4.86
N LEU A 50 -0.75 -4.99 -5.39
CA LEU A 50 0.27 -4.18 -6.04
C LEU A 50 0.82 -3.14 -5.06
N SER A 51 2.13 -3.18 -4.80
CA SER A 51 2.84 -2.15 -4.04
C SER A 51 3.72 -1.30 -4.95
N GLY A 52 3.68 0.02 -4.75
CA GLY A 52 4.57 0.97 -5.40
C GLY A 52 6.00 0.97 -4.85
N MET A 53 6.28 0.15 -3.83
CA MET A 53 7.60 -0.09 -3.26
C MET A 53 8.32 1.15 -2.70
N SER A 54 7.62 2.25 -2.45
CA SER A 54 8.18 3.41 -1.76
C SER A 54 8.33 3.15 -0.26
N ARG A 55 9.29 3.85 0.37
CA ARG A 55 9.41 3.87 1.85
C ARG A 55 8.07 4.23 2.50
N GLY A 56 7.82 3.71 3.69
CA GLY A 56 6.61 3.96 4.45
C GLY A 56 5.47 3.04 4.03
N PHE A 57 4.29 3.59 3.78
CA PHE A 57 3.05 2.82 3.63
C PHE A 57 3.12 1.72 2.58
N ASP A 58 3.76 1.96 1.43
CA ASP A 58 3.87 0.97 0.36
C ASP A 58 4.65 -0.27 0.80
N LEU A 59 5.77 -0.10 1.55
CA LEU A 59 6.54 -1.22 2.08
C LEU A 59 5.84 -1.89 3.26
N TRP A 60 5.23 -1.14 4.19
CA TRP A 60 4.44 -1.74 5.28
C TRP A 60 3.29 -2.58 4.75
N ALA A 61 2.62 -2.10 3.71
CA ALA A 61 1.53 -2.85 3.06
C ALA A 61 2.04 -4.11 2.36
N ALA A 62 3.19 -4.02 1.69
CA ALA A 62 3.81 -5.16 1.04
C ALA A 62 4.25 -6.22 2.07
N GLU A 63 4.85 -5.80 3.19
CA GLU A 63 5.22 -6.69 4.30
C GLU A 63 3.99 -7.38 4.90
N ALA A 64 2.88 -6.65 5.08
CA ALA A 64 1.62 -7.21 5.57
C ALA A 64 1.03 -8.26 4.59
N VAL A 65 1.15 -8.08 3.28
CA VAL A 65 0.75 -9.08 2.29
C VAL A 65 1.60 -10.34 2.44
N LEU A 66 2.93 -10.20 2.54
CA LEU A 66 3.85 -11.32 2.68
C LEU A 66 3.63 -12.09 4.00
N GLU A 67 3.35 -11.38 5.10
CA GLU A 67 2.99 -11.98 6.38
C GLU A 67 1.70 -12.81 6.28
N LEU A 68 0.66 -12.27 5.64
CA LEU A 68 -0.58 -13.00 5.44
C LEU A 68 -0.42 -14.19 4.50
N GLN A 69 0.46 -14.11 3.51
CA GLN A 69 0.82 -15.22 2.64
C GLN A 69 1.47 -16.36 3.43
N GLU A 70 2.39 -16.04 4.36
CA GLU A 70 2.99 -17.02 5.29
C GLU A 70 1.96 -17.67 6.22
N GLN A 71 0.91 -16.93 6.57
CA GLN A 71 -0.23 -17.45 7.36
C GLN A 71 -1.20 -18.32 6.53
N GLY A 72 -0.89 -18.59 5.26
CA GLY A 72 -1.67 -19.48 4.39
C GLY A 72 -2.76 -18.79 3.56
N HIS A 73 -2.81 -17.44 3.54
CA HIS A 73 -3.70 -16.75 2.62
C HIS A 73 -3.23 -16.90 1.16
N ALA A 74 -4.14 -17.29 0.26
CA ALA A 74 -3.86 -17.45 -1.17
C ALA A 74 -3.85 -16.10 -1.89
N ILE A 75 -2.86 -15.27 -1.59
CA ILE A 75 -2.65 -13.94 -2.15
C ILE A 75 -1.21 -13.75 -2.61
N ASP A 76 -0.99 -12.89 -3.61
CA ASP A 76 0.31 -12.60 -4.20
C ASP A 76 0.66 -11.13 -4.07
N LEU A 77 1.94 -10.86 -3.76
CA LEU A 77 2.51 -9.52 -3.86
C LEU A 77 3.12 -9.31 -5.24
N TRP A 78 2.75 -8.20 -5.90
CA TRP A 78 3.36 -7.71 -7.13
C TRP A 78 4.03 -6.38 -6.85
N ALA A 79 5.33 -6.29 -7.12
CA ALA A 79 6.14 -5.09 -6.94
C ALA A 79 6.11 -4.22 -8.21
N VAL A 80 5.69 -2.97 -8.07
CA VAL A 80 5.71 -1.97 -9.16
C VAL A 80 6.76 -0.93 -8.83
N VAL A 81 7.90 -1.00 -9.51
CA VAL A 81 9.09 -0.20 -9.25
C VAL A 81 9.13 0.98 -10.20
N ALA A 82 9.30 2.20 -9.69
CA ALA A 82 9.35 3.40 -10.53
C ALA A 82 10.51 3.33 -11.54
N PHE A 83 11.69 2.90 -11.08
CA PHE A 83 12.87 2.59 -11.90
C PHE A 83 13.85 1.74 -11.08
N PRO A 84 14.71 0.93 -11.71
CA PRO A 84 15.73 0.16 -11.01
C PRO A 84 16.70 1.05 -10.24
N GLY A 85 16.97 0.72 -8.97
CA GLY A 85 17.87 1.50 -8.11
C GLY A 85 17.21 2.72 -7.45
N MET A 86 15.86 2.81 -7.45
CA MET A 86 15.16 3.91 -6.80
C MET A 86 15.44 4.01 -5.30
N GLU A 87 15.91 2.93 -4.69
CA GLU A 87 16.23 2.81 -3.27
C GLU A 87 17.67 3.20 -2.91
N GLN A 88 18.54 3.42 -3.91
CA GLN A 88 20.01 3.53 -3.70
C GLN A 88 20.44 4.64 -2.73
N TYR A 89 19.62 5.69 -2.55
CA TYR A 89 19.90 6.81 -1.64
C TYR A 89 19.04 6.78 -0.37
N TRP A 90 18.36 5.68 -0.10
CA TRP A 90 17.59 5.54 1.13
C TRP A 90 18.50 5.14 2.30
N GLU A 91 18.01 5.30 3.51
CA GLU A 91 18.67 4.81 4.71
C GLU A 91 18.84 3.28 4.64
N PRO A 92 19.92 2.71 5.18
CA PRO A 92 20.23 1.28 5.04
C PRO A 92 19.09 0.34 5.48
N GLU A 93 18.32 0.73 6.49
CA GLU A 93 17.17 -0.06 6.95
C GLU A 93 16.09 -0.15 5.87
N TRP A 94 15.74 0.97 5.23
CA TRP A 94 14.74 0.96 4.15
C TRP A 94 15.23 0.21 2.91
N GLN A 95 16.52 0.27 2.61
CA GLN A 95 17.11 -0.53 1.54
C GLN A 95 16.97 -2.04 1.84
N ARG A 96 17.29 -2.48 3.08
CA ARG A 96 17.13 -3.89 3.49
C ARG A 96 15.67 -4.34 3.36
N ARG A 97 14.71 -3.57 3.86
CA ARG A 97 13.27 -3.87 3.76
C ARG A 97 12.83 -3.95 2.30
N TYR A 98 13.23 -2.98 1.48
CA TYR A 98 12.94 -2.98 0.04
C TYR A 98 13.43 -4.25 -0.65
N HIS A 99 14.69 -4.64 -0.46
CA HIS A 99 15.26 -5.83 -1.09
C HIS A 99 14.62 -7.12 -0.55
N ALA A 100 14.34 -7.21 0.74
CA ALA A 100 13.64 -8.34 1.35
C ALA A 100 12.24 -8.53 0.74
N VAL A 101 11.47 -7.45 0.60
CA VAL A 101 10.15 -7.47 -0.02
C VAL A 101 10.25 -7.79 -1.52
N LEU A 102 11.15 -7.10 -2.25
CA LEU A 102 11.31 -7.28 -3.69
C LEU A 102 11.71 -8.72 -4.06
N SER A 103 12.56 -9.36 -3.24
CA SER A 103 12.98 -10.75 -3.49
C SER A 103 11.82 -11.74 -3.44
N ARG A 104 10.79 -11.46 -2.63
CA ARG A 104 9.63 -12.30 -2.39
C ARG A 104 8.42 -11.98 -3.28
N ALA A 105 8.44 -10.85 -3.98
CA ALA A 105 7.37 -10.48 -4.90
C ALA A 105 7.28 -11.47 -6.07
N VAL A 106 6.08 -11.99 -6.34
CA VAL A 106 5.81 -12.96 -7.40
C VAL A 106 6.02 -12.35 -8.79
N LYS A 107 5.69 -11.06 -8.94
CA LYS A 107 5.94 -10.30 -10.16
C LYS A 107 6.58 -8.96 -9.85
N LYS A 108 7.43 -8.50 -10.76
CA LYS A 108 8.16 -7.23 -10.66
C LYS A 108 7.97 -6.44 -11.95
N PHE A 109 7.49 -5.21 -11.84
CA PHE A 109 7.18 -4.33 -12.96
C PHE A 109 7.97 -3.03 -12.84
N PRO A 110 9.16 -2.90 -13.45
CA PRO A 110 9.79 -1.59 -13.61
C PRO A 110 8.99 -0.80 -14.66
N VAL A 111 8.49 0.39 -14.27
CA VAL A 111 7.69 1.22 -15.20
C VAL A 111 8.55 2.14 -16.05
N SER A 112 9.78 2.40 -15.61
CA SER A 112 10.80 3.13 -16.38
C SER A 112 12.13 2.39 -16.31
N ALA A 113 12.94 2.46 -17.36
CA ALA A 113 14.26 1.83 -17.38
C ALA A 113 15.31 2.57 -16.52
N LYS A 114 15.08 3.88 -16.29
CA LYS A 114 15.94 4.77 -15.48
C LYS A 114 15.09 5.88 -14.86
N TYR A 115 15.70 6.65 -13.96
CA TYR A 115 15.04 7.84 -13.42
C TYR A 115 14.62 8.80 -14.53
N ALA A 116 13.38 9.27 -14.43
CA ALA A 116 12.80 10.38 -15.21
C ALA A 116 11.83 11.13 -14.29
N PRO A 117 11.60 12.43 -14.48
CA PRO A 117 10.74 13.23 -13.59
C PRO A 117 9.32 12.65 -13.40
N GLU A 118 8.79 11.99 -14.42
CA GLU A 118 7.44 11.40 -14.45
C GLU A 118 7.37 9.96 -13.92
N CYS A 119 8.50 9.28 -13.63
CA CYS A 119 8.51 7.85 -13.33
C CYS A 119 7.62 7.45 -12.13
N TYR A 120 7.52 8.30 -11.10
CA TYR A 120 6.64 8.07 -9.96
C TYR A 120 5.15 8.22 -10.35
N THR A 121 4.82 9.20 -11.17
CA THR A 121 3.45 9.38 -11.68
C THR A 121 3.05 8.23 -12.60
N LEU A 122 3.96 7.75 -13.44
CA LEU A 122 3.73 6.57 -14.29
C LEU A 122 3.49 5.32 -13.44
N ARG A 123 4.27 5.12 -12.36
CA ARG A 123 4.07 4.03 -11.42
C ARG A 123 2.69 4.10 -10.76
N ASP A 124 2.29 5.29 -10.27
CA ASP A 124 1.01 5.48 -9.59
C ASP A 124 -0.16 5.20 -10.54
N ARG A 125 -0.06 5.66 -11.80
CA ARG A 125 -1.05 5.32 -12.83
C ARG A 125 -1.09 3.83 -13.13
N PHE A 126 0.07 3.18 -13.25
CA PHE A 126 0.14 1.73 -13.46
C PHE A 126 -0.59 0.95 -12.35
N LEU A 127 -0.40 1.34 -11.08
CA LEU A 127 -1.08 0.75 -9.93
C LEU A 127 -2.61 0.86 -10.07
N VAL A 128 -3.11 2.06 -10.32
CA VAL A 128 -4.55 2.36 -10.38
C VAL A 128 -5.19 1.71 -11.62
N GLU A 129 -4.58 1.84 -12.78
CA GLU A 129 -5.16 1.36 -14.05
C GLU A 129 -5.30 -0.17 -14.10
N ARG A 130 -4.51 -0.90 -13.30
CA ARG A 130 -4.58 -2.38 -13.20
C ARG A 130 -5.42 -2.89 -12.06
N SER A 131 -5.88 -2.04 -11.17
CA SER A 131 -6.63 -2.41 -9.97
C SER A 131 -8.11 -2.07 -10.08
N SER A 132 -8.92 -2.69 -9.22
CA SER A 132 -10.32 -2.33 -8.98
C SER A 132 -10.57 -1.89 -7.54
N ARG A 133 -9.55 -2.01 -6.66
CA ARG A 133 -9.58 -1.57 -5.27
C ARG A 133 -8.25 -0.89 -4.92
N CYS A 134 -8.30 0.11 -4.05
CA CYS A 134 -7.14 0.76 -3.47
C CYS A 134 -7.29 0.80 -1.95
N ILE A 135 -6.35 0.18 -1.24
CA ILE A 135 -6.19 0.36 0.22
C ILE A 135 -5.18 1.47 0.42
N CYS A 136 -5.55 2.54 1.10
CA CYS A 136 -4.70 3.72 1.23
C CYS A 136 -4.68 4.28 2.65
N PHE A 137 -3.65 5.10 2.92
CA PHE A 137 -3.62 5.99 4.08
C PHE A 137 -3.52 7.43 3.57
N PHE A 138 -4.63 8.18 3.67
CA PHE A 138 -4.75 9.53 3.14
C PHE A 138 -5.66 10.39 4.02
N ASP A 139 -5.11 11.38 4.71
CA ASP A 139 -5.81 12.30 5.62
C ASP A 139 -6.09 13.69 5.01
N GLY A 140 -5.83 13.85 3.70
CA GLY A 140 -6.10 15.09 2.97
C GLY A 140 -4.87 15.93 2.63
N VAL A 141 -3.67 15.55 3.10
CA VAL A 141 -2.43 16.31 2.82
C VAL A 141 -2.09 16.25 1.32
N PRO A 142 -1.83 17.39 0.66
CA PRO A 142 -1.45 17.43 -0.74
C PRO A 142 -0.15 16.67 -1.06
N GLY A 143 -0.07 16.06 -2.24
CA GLY A 143 1.13 15.35 -2.72
C GLY A 143 0.81 14.16 -3.60
N GLY A 144 1.77 13.25 -3.76
CA GLY A 144 1.65 12.05 -4.59
C GLY A 144 0.49 11.14 -4.17
N THR A 145 0.32 10.89 -2.87
CA THR A 145 -0.80 10.10 -2.34
C THR A 145 -2.15 10.74 -2.70
N ALA A 146 -2.28 12.06 -2.53
CA ALA A 146 -3.49 12.79 -2.92
C ALA A 146 -3.79 12.66 -4.42
N TYR A 147 -2.76 12.71 -5.28
CA TYR A 147 -2.89 12.48 -6.71
C TYR A 147 -3.41 11.06 -6.98
N THR A 148 -2.76 10.06 -6.41
CA THR A 148 -3.09 8.64 -6.63
C THR A 148 -4.51 8.31 -6.18
N VAL A 149 -4.93 8.75 -4.98
CA VAL A 149 -6.27 8.51 -4.44
C VAL A 149 -7.35 9.19 -5.29
N ARG A 150 -7.12 10.45 -5.71
CA ARG A 150 -8.05 11.15 -6.61
C ARG A 150 -8.16 10.44 -7.97
N TYR A 151 -7.03 9.97 -8.51
CA TYR A 151 -7.02 9.23 -9.77
C TYR A 151 -7.75 7.90 -9.63
N ALA A 152 -7.53 7.17 -8.54
CA ALA A 152 -8.23 5.92 -8.23
C ALA A 152 -9.76 6.12 -8.15
N ARG A 153 -10.22 7.19 -7.46
CA ARG A 153 -11.64 7.55 -7.41
C ARG A 153 -12.23 7.83 -8.81
N ARG A 154 -11.51 8.59 -9.64
CA ARG A 154 -11.94 8.87 -11.03
C ARG A 154 -12.00 7.61 -11.89
N CYS A 155 -11.12 6.66 -11.67
CA CYS A 155 -11.12 5.36 -12.34
C CYS A 155 -12.14 4.37 -11.77
N GLY A 156 -12.93 4.75 -10.77
CA GLY A 156 -13.99 3.93 -10.17
C GLY A 156 -13.50 2.82 -9.25
N LEU A 157 -12.29 2.93 -8.68
CA LEU A 157 -11.80 1.95 -7.72
C LEU A 157 -12.58 2.05 -6.40
N LEU A 158 -12.80 0.90 -5.77
CA LEU A 158 -13.21 0.86 -4.37
C LEU A 158 -12.06 1.37 -3.50
N ILE A 159 -12.33 2.33 -2.61
CA ILE A 159 -11.31 2.94 -1.76
C ILE A 159 -11.54 2.49 -0.31
N ASP A 160 -10.51 1.85 0.27
CA ASP A 160 -10.42 1.58 1.70
C ASP A 160 -9.38 2.55 2.29
N ASN A 161 -9.82 3.65 2.87
CA ASN A 161 -8.92 4.65 3.45
C ASN A 161 -8.73 4.42 4.95
N LEU A 162 -7.54 4.03 5.36
CA LEU A 162 -7.22 3.71 6.76
C LEU A 162 -7.10 4.96 7.66
N ALA A 163 -6.97 6.16 7.10
CA ALA A 163 -6.99 7.42 7.85
C ALA A 163 -8.42 7.81 8.26
N GLU A 164 -9.44 7.36 7.53
CA GLU A 164 -10.83 7.58 7.90
C GLU A 164 -11.21 6.62 9.04
N ARG A 165 -11.88 7.12 10.08
CA ARG A 165 -12.47 6.28 11.13
C ARG A 165 -13.62 5.48 10.48
N GLN A 166 -13.35 4.25 10.08
CA GLN A 166 -14.44 3.29 9.91
C GLN A 166 -14.96 2.97 11.31
N LEU A 167 -16.26 3.22 11.54
CA LEU A 167 -16.97 2.65 12.68
C LEU A 167 -16.94 1.12 12.49
N CYS A 168 -16.02 0.46 13.17
CA CYS A 168 -16.05 -0.99 13.28
C CYS A 168 -17.25 -1.36 14.16
N PHE A 169 -17.92 -2.47 13.86
CA PHE A 169 -19.01 -3.00 14.69
C PHE A 169 -18.61 -3.22 16.16
N ASP A 170 -17.30 -3.37 16.42
CA ASP A 170 -16.75 -3.47 17.77
C ASP A 170 -16.82 -2.15 18.56
N ASP A 171 -16.88 -0.99 17.88
CA ASP A 171 -17.09 0.32 18.53
C ASP A 171 -18.55 0.54 18.95
N LEU A 172 -19.49 -0.28 18.45
CA LEU A 172 -20.91 -0.21 18.80
C LEU A 172 -21.28 -1.02 20.06
N ASN A 173 -20.38 -1.89 20.55
CA ASN A 173 -20.63 -2.72 21.74
C ASN A 173 -20.08 -2.09 23.05
N ILE A 174 -19.72 -0.81 23.05
CA ILE A 174 -19.24 -0.09 24.26
C ILE A 174 -20.33 0.87 24.79
N ILE A 175 -21.57 0.69 24.39
CA ILE A 175 -22.71 1.43 24.97
C ILE A 175 -23.75 0.40 25.48
N GLU A 176 -23.41 -0.23 26.60
CA GLU A 176 -24.36 -0.74 27.60
C GLU A 176 -23.83 -0.45 29.00
#